data_0de24bfe69e09a77c7e4ca75fd507d07
#
_entry.id   0de24bfe69e09a77c7e4ca75fd507d07
#
_cell.length_a   1.000
_cell.length_b   1.000
_cell.length_c   1.000
_cell.angle_alpha   90.00
_cell.angle_beta   90.00
_cell.angle_gamma   90.00
#
_symmetry.space_group_name_H-M   'P 1'
#
loop_
_entity.id
_entity.type
_entity.pdbx_description
1 polymer ?
#
loop_
_entity_poly.entity_id
_entity_poly.type
_entity_poly.pdbx_seq_one_letter_code
_entity_poly.pdbx_strand_id
1 'polypeptide(L)'
;PIGAESLKYTAGMTGITKYNGVHIEKKYLPIMHPNLIVFKPQYEDEIIKAFNKIPEILSDEDFGKTVDKDYRIIETENDWDNYLPKLRAADTIVVDIETTSLSPRTGHVLGIALSTQPNEGIYVLSDVIEATYNEDTDECELHEIFRNTHCVFHNAKFDMGFLMYEYGFEFPSFDDTMLLHYCL
;
A
#
# COMPACT_ATOMS: atom_id res chain seq x y z
N PRO A 1 4.74 -13.78 -22.59
CA PRO A 1 4.60 -12.33 -22.72
C PRO A 1 3.89 -11.81 -21.49
N ILE A 2 4.57 -10.93 -20.76
CA ILE A 2 4.02 -10.27 -19.58
C ILE A 2 3.13 -9.13 -20.08
N GLY A 3 1.90 -9.02 -19.58
CA GLY A 3 1.00 -7.92 -19.95
C GLY A 3 1.50 -6.56 -19.50
N ALA A 4 1.08 -5.47 -20.17
CA ALA A 4 1.56 -4.11 -19.86
C ALA A 4 1.30 -3.68 -18.41
N GLU A 5 0.23 -4.16 -17.80
CA GLU A 5 -0.07 -3.89 -16.38
C GLU A 5 0.89 -4.59 -15.43
N SER A 6 1.27 -5.85 -15.72
CA SER A 6 2.26 -6.58 -14.93
C SER A 6 3.65 -5.94 -14.98
N LEU A 7 3.99 -5.23 -16.05
CA LEU A 7 5.28 -4.55 -16.19
C LEU A 7 5.48 -3.44 -15.16
N LYS A 8 4.41 -2.77 -14.75
CA LYS A 8 4.47 -1.71 -13.72
C LYS A 8 4.90 -2.25 -12.35
N TYR A 9 4.54 -3.49 -12.04
CA TYR A 9 4.80 -4.12 -10.74
C TYR A 9 6.09 -4.95 -10.67
N THR A 10 6.67 -5.28 -11.83
CA THR A 10 7.88 -6.12 -11.89
C THR A 10 9.16 -5.34 -12.16
N ALA A 11 9.07 -4.02 -12.36
CA ALA A 11 10.25 -3.18 -12.55
C ALA A 11 11.12 -3.19 -11.27
N GLY A 12 12.37 -3.59 -11.44
CA GLY A 12 13.32 -3.68 -10.33
C GLY A 12 13.42 -5.03 -9.62
N MET A 13 12.68 -6.05 -10.05
CA MET A 13 12.83 -7.38 -9.46
C MET A 13 14.12 -8.07 -9.92
N THR A 14 14.78 -8.75 -8.98
CA THR A 14 15.79 -9.75 -9.30
C THR A 14 15.09 -11.10 -9.47
N GLY A 15 15.45 -11.85 -10.49
CA GLY A 15 14.88 -13.16 -10.73
C GLY A 15 15.96 -14.24 -10.86
N ILE A 16 15.67 -15.42 -10.31
CA ILE A 16 16.46 -16.62 -10.56
C ILE A 16 15.89 -17.30 -11.79
N THR A 17 16.66 -17.31 -12.87
CA THR A 17 16.27 -18.00 -14.11
C THR A 17 17.07 -19.27 -14.27
N LYS A 18 16.41 -20.38 -14.56
CA LYS A 18 17.07 -21.63 -14.97
C LYS A 18 17.38 -21.57 -16.46
N TYR A 19 18.65 -21.62 -16.82
CA TYR A 19 19.08 -21.82 -18.19
C TYR A 19 20.02 -23.03 -18.26
N ASN A 20 19.68 -24.05 -19.05
CA ASN A 20 20.42 -25.32 -19.16
C ASN A 20 20.73 -25.98 -17.80
N GLY A 21 19.81 -25.92 -16.86
CA GLY A 21 19.98 -26.50 -15.52
C GLY A 21 20.81 -25.66 -14.53
N VAL A 22 21.42 -24.57 -14.97
CA VAL A 22 22.18 -23.65 -14.12
C VAL A 22 21.27 -22.55 -13.60
N HIS A 23 21.29 -22.28 -12.29
CA HIS A 23 20.62 -21.13 -11.71
C HIS A 23 21.44 -19.87 -11.99
N ILE A 24 20.84 -18.91 -12.68
CA ILE A 24 21.46 -17.61 -12.97
C ILE A 24 20.63 -16.54 -12.27
N GLU A 25 21.25 -15.85 -11.35
CA GLU A 25 20.67 -14.63 -10.75
C GLU A 25 20.98 -13.45 -11.66
N LYS A 26 19.93 -12.79 -12.15
CA LYS A 26 20.05 -11.60 -13.01
C LYS A 26 19.08 -10.54 -12.56
N LYS A 27 19.57 -9.28 -12.59
CA LYS A 27 18.70 -8.10 -12.55
C LYS A 27 17.99 -7.98 -13.90
N TYR A 28 16.69 -7.71 -13.89
CA TYR A 28 15.93 -7.41 -15.10
C TYR A 28 15.00 -6.23 -14.86
N LEU A 29 14.92 -5.36 -15.87
CA LEU A 29 13.97 -4.26 -15.92
C LEU A 29 13.02 -4.55 -17.08
N PRO A 30 11.76 -4.91 -16.82
CA PRO A 30 10.77 -5.03 -17.87
C PRO A 30 10.40 -3.63 -18.37
N ILE A 31 10.50 -3.43 -19.68
CA ILE A 31 10.17 -2.18 -20.36
C ILE A 31 9.13 -2.49 -21.45
N MET A 32 8.14 -1.62 -21.60
CA MET A 32 7.22 -1.72 -22.73
C MET A 32 7.98 -1.56 -24.04
N HIS A 33 7.59 -2.37 -25.04
CA HIS A 33 8.27 -2.33 -26.32
C HIS A 33 8.07 -0.95 -27.01
N PRO A 34 9.14 -0.29 -27.49
CA PRO A 34 9.05 1.05 -28.08
C PRO A 34 8.05 1.19 -29.22
N ASN A 35 7.82 0.13 -30.02
CA ASN A 35 6.80 0.13 -31.07
C ASN A 35 5.38 0.39 -30.55
N LEU A 36 5.15 0.25 -29.24
CA LEU A 36 3.85 0.58 -28.66
C LEU A 36 3.47 2.04 -28.87
N ILE A 37 4.45 2.96 -28.95
CA ILE A 37 4.23 4.38 -29.19
C ILE A 37 3.51 4.62 -30.52
N VAL A 38 3.77 3.80 -31.54
CA VAL A 38 3.13 3.92 -32.86
C VAL A 38 1.60 3.70 -32.76
N PHE A 39 1.17 2.81 -31.85
CA PHE A 39 -0.24 2.47 -31.68
C PHE A 39 -0.90 3.20 -30.50
N LYS A 40 -0.09 3.59 -29.51
CA LYS A 40 -0.52 4.21 -28.26
C LYS A 40 0.48 5.30 -27.83
N PRO A 41 0.46 6.50 -28.45
CA PRO A 41 1.41 7.58 -28.18
C PRO A 41 1.46 8.02 -26.71
N GLN A 42 0.37 7.86 -25.96
CA GLN A 42 0.29 8.24 -24.55
C GLN A 42 1.28 7.49 -23.64
N TYR A 43 1.93 6.41 -24.10
CA TYR A 43 2.95 5.66 -23.35
C TYR A 43 4.39 6.12 -23.64
N GLU A 44 4.60 7.14 -24.50
CA GLU A 44 5.94 7.62 -24.86
C GLU A 44 6.73 8.06 -23.63
N ASP A 45 6.14 8.92 -22.80
CA ASP A 45 6.79 9.42 -21.59
C ASP A 45 7.14 8.30 -20.60
N GLU A 46 6.27 7.30 -20.43
CA GLU A 46 6.52 6.15 -19.55
C GLU A 46 7.70 5.31 -20.06
N ILE A 47 7.77 5.10 -21.37
CA ILE A 47 8.88 4.36 -22.00
C ILE A 47 10.18 5.11 -21.82
N ILE A 48 10.20 6.42 -22.10
CA ILE A 48 11.40 7.28 -21.94
C ILE A 48 11.86 7.26 -20.46
N LYS A 49 10.94 7.43 -19.52
CA LYS A 49 11.26 7.37 -18.08
C LYS A 49 11.87 6.01 -17.67
N ALA A 50 11.36 4.91 -18.23
CA ALA A 50 11.89 3.58 -17.95
C ALA A 50 13.32 3.41 -18.46
N PHE A 51 13.63 3.90 -19.67
CA PHE A 51 14.99 3.89 -20.21
C PHE A 51 15.94 4.79 -19.40
N ASN A 52 15.50 5.95 -18.97
CA ASN A 52 16.32 6.88 -18.17
C ASN A 52 16.67 6.33 -16.78
N LYS A 53 15.92 5.35 -16.25
CA LYS A 53 16.25 4.64 -15.00
C LYS A 53 17.38 3.60 -15.15
N ILE A 54 17.73 3.19 -16.36
CA ILE A 54 18.74 2.14 -16.56
C ILE A 54 20.09 2.48 -15.91
N PRO A 55 20.67 3.69 -16.06
CA PRO A 55 21.94 4.02 -15.41
C PRO A 55 21.87 3.94 -13.89
N GLU A 56 20.78 4.41 -13.29
CA GLU A 56 20.53 4.34 -11.85
C GLU A 56 20.50 2.90 -11.37
N ILE A 57 19.73 2.04 -12.04
CA ILE A 57 19.62 0.61 -11.73
C ILE A 57 20.97 -0.10 -11.85
N LEU A 58 21.79 0.25 -12.83
CA LEU A 58 23.10 -0.36 -13.03
C LEU A 58 24.11 0.07 -11.95
N SER A 59 24.01 1.31 -11.47
CA SER A 59 24.89 1.87 -10.42
C SER A 59 24.47 1.48 -8.99
N ASP A 60 23.22 1.08 -8.78
CA ASP A 60 22.72 0.72 -7.48
C ASP A 60 22.99 -0.78 -7.19
N GLU A 61 23.97 -1.04 -6.31
CA GLU A 61 24.31 -2.41 -5.90
C GLU A 61 23.18 -3.10 -5.11
N ASP A 62 22.28 -2.32 -4.52
CA ASP A 62 21.15 -2.80 -3.73
C ASP A 62 19.85 -2.92 -4.53
N PHE A 63 19.87 -2.45 -5.79
CA PHE A 63 18.69 -2.52 -6.65
C PHE A 63 18.21 -3.95 -6.85
N GLY A 64 16.97 -4.19 -6.46
CA GLY A 64 16.32 -5.51 -6.56
C GLY A 64 16.72 -6.49 -5.45
N LYS A 65 17.51 -6.08 -4.44
CA LYS A 65 17.62 -6.87 -3.21
C LYS A 65 16.26 -6.87 -2.53
N THR A 66 15.81 -8.04 -2.11
CA THR A 66 14.62 -8.16 -1.27
C THR A 66 14.92 -7.57 0.09
N VAL A 67 14.21 -6.54 0.45
CA VAL A 67 14.18 -6.06 1.84
C VAL A 67 13.28 -7.03 2.59
N ASP A 68 13.69 -7.43 3.79
CA ASP A 68 12.82 -8.20 4.68
C ASP A 68 11.54 -7.41 4.93
N LYS A 69 10.41 -8.06 4.69
CA LYS A 69 9.09 -7.45 4.81
C LYS A 69 8.29 -8.23 5.84
N ASP A 70 7.69 -7.52 6.77
CA ASP A 70 6.78 -8.08 7.76
C ASP A 70 5.36 -7.57 7.48
N TYR A 71 4.67 -8.27 6.57
CA TYR A 71 3.28 -8.00 6.25
C TYR A 71 2.40 -9.13 6.76
N ARG A 72 1.36 -8.79 7.54
CA ARG A 72 0.47 -9.76 8.18
C ARG A 72 -0.98 -9.41 7.91
N ILE A 73 -1.80 -10.44 7.80
CA ILE A 73 -3.25 -10.29 7.84
C ILE A 73 -3.70 -10.58 9.28
N ILE A 74 -4.53 -9.70 9.81
CA ILE A 74 -5.15 -9.85 11.13
C ILE A 74 -6.53 -10.41 10.90
N GLU A 75 -6.69 -11.70 11.22
CA GLU A 75 -7.93 -12.46 11.00
C GLU A 75 -8.66 -12.79 12.31
N THR A 76 -8.01 -12.54 13.47
CA THR A 76 -8.57 -12.85 14.79
C THR A 76 -8.36 -11.70 15.76
N GLU A 77 -9.24 -11.60 16.77
CA GLU A 77 -9.09 -10.65 17.88
C GLU A 77 -7.76 -10.85 18.62
N ASN A 78 -7.30 -12.08 18.78
CA ASN A 78 -6.02 -12.35 19.44
C ASN A 78 -4.82 -11.80 18.64
N ASP A 79 -4.85 -11.86 17.31
CA ASP A 79 -3.81 -11.26 16.47
C ASP A 79 -3.87 -9.74 16.57
N TRP A 80 -5.07 -9.19 16.64
CA TRP A 80 -5.32 -7.77 16.86
C TRP A 80 -4.75 -7.30 18.19
N ASP A 81 -5.10 -7.96 19.29
CA ASP A 81 -4.61 -7.64 20.64
C ASP A 81 -3.08 -7.65 20.73
N ASN A 82 -2.43 -8.57 20.00
CA ASN A 82 -0.98 -8.65 19.95
C ASN A 82 -0.33 -7.48 19.19
N TYR A 83 -1.03 -6.88 18.22
CA TYR A 83 -0.51 -5.78 17.41
C TYR A 83 -0.90 -4.40 17.97
N LEU A 84 -2.01 -4.31 18.67
CA LEU A 84 -2.58 -3.08 19.20
C LEU A 84 -1.58 -2.20 20.01
N PRO A 85 -0.71 -2.76 20.89
CA PRO A 85 0.28 -1.97 21.61
C PRO A 85 1.23 -1.20 20.70
N LYS A 86 1.53 -1.74 19.52
CA LYS A 86 2.40 -1.10 18.54
C LYS A 86 1.72 0.10 17.88
N LEU A 87 0.43 -0.04 17.52
CA LEU A 87 -0.35 1.08 16.99
C LEU A 87 -0.50 2.21 18.01
N ARG A 88 -0.75 1.87 19.28
CA ARG A 88 -0.87 2.86 20.37
C ARG A 88 0.42 3.61 20.68
N ALA A 89 1.57 3.00 20.39
CA ALA A 89 2.88 3.60 20.61
C ALA A 89 3.38 4.44 19.42
N ALA A 90 2.66 4.43 18.30
CA ALA A 90 3.09 5.10 17.08
C ALA A 90 2.73 6.59 17.09
N ASP A 91 3.67 7.44 16.69
CA ASP A 91 3.43 8.87 16.46
C ASP A 91 2.70 9.11 15.12
N THR A 92 2.92 8.21 14.16
CA THR A 92 2.36 8.29 12.81
C THR A 92 1.91 6.92 12.34
N ILE A 93 0.74 6.87 11.73
CA ILE A 93 0.18 5.65 11.12
C ILE A 93 -0.18 5.95 9.66
N VAL A 94 0.33 5.15 8.73
CA VAL A 94 -0.14 5.15 7.34
C VAL A 94 -1.38 4.29 7.26
N VAL A 95 -2.41 4.80 6.62
CA VAL A 95 -3.74 4.17 6.52
C VAL A 95 -4.15 4.05 5.05
N ASP A 96 -4.63 2.89 4.67
CA ASP A 96 -5.22 2.61 3.36
C ASP A 96 -6.35 1.59 3.54
N ILE A 97 -7.34 1.57 2.65
CA ILE A 97 -8.50 0.68 2.77
C ILE A 97 -8.78 -0.07 1.46
N GLU A 98 -9.37 -1.25 1.62
CA GLU A 98 -10.01 -1.96 0.51
C GLU A 98 -11.52 -1.95 0.69
N THR A 99 -12.25 -1.73 -0.40
CA THR A 99 -13.70 -1.55 -0.36
C THR A 99 -14.41 -2.33 -1.46
N THR A 100 -15.70 -2.59 -1.27
CA THR A 100 -16.54 -3.26 -2.27
C THR A 100 -17.04 -2.34 -3.39
N SER A 101 -16.91 -1.01 -3.23
CA SER A 101 -17.41 0.00 -4.16
C SER A 101 -16.59 1.28 -4.06
N LEU A 102 -16.75 2.20 -5.01
CA LEU A 102 -16.13 3.54 -4.98
C LEU A 102 -16.94 4.56 -4.17
N SER A 103 -18.09 4.19 -3.65
CA SER A 103 -18.96 5.10 -2.89
C SER A 103 -19.32 4.48 -1.54
N PRO A 104 -19.11 5.22 -0.43
CA PRO A 104 -19.45 4.75 0.91
C PRO A 104 -20.95 4.53 1.13
N ARG A 105 -21.80 5.08 0.25
CA ARG A 105 -23.26 4.86 0.31
C ARG A 105 -23.70 3.52 -0.26
N THR A 106 -22.87 2.86 -1.04
CA THR A 106 -23.21 1.63 -1.77
C THR A 106 -22.20 0.52 -1.58
N GLY A 107 -21.12 0.80 -0.88
CA GLY A 107 -20.06 -0.15 -0.57
C GLY A 107 -19.78 -0.24 0.91
N HIS A 108 -18.91 -1.18 1.26
CA HIS A 108 -18.43 -1.46 2.61
C HIS A 108 -16.92 -1.57 2.60
N VAL A 109 -16.28 -1.30 3.73
CA VAL A 109 -14.86 -1.55 3.96
C VAL A 109 -14.65 -3.06 4.11
N LEU A 110 -13.74 -3.62 3.33
CA LEU A 110 -13.33 -5.02 3.44
C LEU A 110 -12.25 -5.21 4.52
N GLY A 111 -11.44 -4.19 4.72
CA GLY A 111 -10.41 -4.15 5.73
C GLY A 111 -9.56 -2.90 5.62
N ILE A 112 -8.74 -2.69 6.64
CA ILE A 112 -7.87 -1.51 6.79
C ILE A 112 -6.42 -1.97 6.81
N ALA A 113 -5.60 -1.42 5.92
CA ALA A 113 -4.16 -1.57 5.95
C ALA A 113 -3.54 -0.49 6.85
N LEU A 114 -2.71 -0.89 7.79
CA LEU A 114 -2.04 -0.02 8.75
C LEU A 114 -0.54 -0.28 8.75
N SER A 115 0.27 0.79 8.74
CA SER A 115 1.72 0.69 8.83
C SER A 115 2.26 1.80 9.73
N THR A 116 3.21 1.46 10.59
CA THR A 116 3.89 2.41 11.50
C THR A 116 5.34 2.64 11.12
N GLN A 117 5.88 1.84 10.18
CA GLN A 117 7.27 1.95 9.72
C GLN A 117 7.45 1.31 8.33
N PRO A 118 8.51 1.67 7.58
CA PRO A 118 8.79 1.08 6.27
C PRO A 118 8.95 -0.44 6.31
N ASN A 119 8.46 -1.11 5.28
CA ASN A 119 8.55 -2.57 5.07
C ASN A 119 7.81 -3.44 6.10
N GLU A 120 6.94 -2.84 6.85
CA GLU A 120 6.06 -3.50 7.81
C GLU A 120 4.64 -2.98 7.65
N GLY A 121 3.67 -3.84 7.88
CA GLY A 121 2.26 -3.45 7.87
C GLY A 121 1.34 -4.62 8.20
N ILE A 122 0.15 -4.26 8.59
CA ILE A 122 -0.94 -5.22 8.80
C ILE A 122 -2.12 -4.86 7.91
N TYR A 123 -2.90 -5.86 7.58
CA TYR A 123 -4.22 -5.71 6.99
C TYR A 123 -5.24 -6.32 7.94
N VAL A 124 -6.10 -5.49 8.51
CA VAL A 124 -7.11 -5.90 9.48
C VAL A 124 -8.43 -6.07 8.75
N LEU A 125 -9.03 -7.25 8.84
CA LEU A 125 -10.34 -7.51 8.24
C LEU A 125 -11.44 -6.72 8.97
N SER A 126 -12.47 -6.29 8.25
CA SER A 126 -13.62 -5.57 8.81
C SER A 126 -14.30 -6.34 9.95
N ASP A 127 -14.47 -7.65 9.79
CA ASP A 127 -15.09 -8.51 10.81
C ASP A 127 -14.32 -8.46 12.16
N VAL A 128 -12.99 -8.35 12.11
CA VAL A 128 -12.16 -8.22 13.33
C VAL A 128 -12.38 -6.85 13.97
N ILE A 129 -12.45 -5.78 13.17
CA ILE A 129 -12.69 -4.42 13.66
C ILE A 129 -14.07 -4.38 14.35
N GLU A 130 -15.09 -4.92 13.70
CA GLU A 130 -16.46 -4.97 14.24
C GLU A 130 -16.56 -5.78 15.54
N ALA A 131 -15.82 -6.88 15.65
CA ALA A 131 -15.77 -7.69 16.86
C ALA A 131 -15.16 -6.97 18.08
N THR A 132 -14.37 -5.92 17.85
CA THR A 132 -13.70 -5.14 18.93
C THR A 132 -14.53 -3.95 19.42
N TYR A 133 -15.73 -3.72 18.89
CA TYR A 133 -16.60 -2.64 19.34
C TYR A 133 -17.10 -2.88 20.77
N ASN A 134 -17.08 -1.82 21.55
CA ASN A 134 -17.67 -1.82 22.88
C ASN A 134 -19.14 -1.43 22.77
N GLU A 135 -20.03 -2.30 23.26
CA GLU A 135 -21.50 -2.11 23.17
C GLU A 135 -22.00 -0.85 23.91
N ASP A 136 -21.30 -0.40 24.97
CA ASP A 136 -21.70 0.75 25.76
C ASP A 136 -21.31 2.08 25.11
N THR A 137 -20.19 2.11 24.39
CA THR A 137 -19.65 3.36 23.80
C THR A 137 -19.86 3.43 22.30
N ASP A 138 -20.18 2.33 21.64
CA ASP A 138 -20.23 2.19 20.18
C ASP A 138 -18.90 2.61 19.51
N GLU A 139 -17.77 2.32 20.18
CA GLU A 139 -16.41 2.62 19.72
C GLU A 139 -15.50 1.40 19.89
N CYS A 140 -14.50 1.28 19.00
CA CYS A 140 -13.39 0.34 19.13
C CYS A 140 -12.08 1.10 19.38
N GLU A 141 -10.98 0.39 19.63
CA GLU A 141 -9.68 1.01 19.93
C GLU A 141 -9.16 1.92 18.82
N LEU A 142 -9.53 1.68 17.56
CA LEU A 142 -9.12 2.53 16.43
C LEU A 142 -9.66 3.96 16.54
N HIS A 143 -10.81 4.17 17.21
CA HIS A 143 -11.33 5.52 17.45
C HIS A 143 -10.36 6.36 18.27
N GLU A 144 -9.87 5.80 19.38
CA GLU A 144 -8.90 6.48 20.23
C GLU A 144 -7.56 6.66 19.52
N ILE A 145 -7.09 5.62 18.82
CA ILE A 145 -5.82 5.65 18.10
C ILE A 145 -5.83 6.74 17.04
N PHE A 146 -6.81 6.79 16.15
CA PHE A 146 -6.87 7.77 15.07
C PHE A 146 -7.10 9.20 15.58
N ARG A 147 -7.81 9.39 16.70
CA ARG A 147 -7.95 10.71 17.33
C ARG A 147 -6.65 11.25 17.91
N ASN A 148 -5.74 10.38 18.35
CA ASN A 148 -4.52 10.78 19.07
C ASN A 148 -3.24 10.64 18.24
N THR A 149 -3.30 10.07 17.03
CA THR A 149 -2.14 9.79 16.20
C THR A 149 -2.22 10.57 14.89
N HIS A 150 -1.08 10.97 14.35
CA HIS A 150 -1.02 11.58 13.02
C HIS A 150 -1.20 10.50 11.95
N CYS A 151 -2.21 10.65 11.09
CA CYS A 151 -2.53 9.68 10.04
C CYS A 151 -2.00 10.15 8.69
N VAL A 152 -1.49 9.24 7.87
CA VAL A 152 -1.02 9.53 6.51
C VAL A 152 -1.78 8.67 5.52
N PHE A 153 -2.35 9.31 4.51
CA PHE A 153 -3.14 8.70 3.45
C PHE A 153 -2.55 8.96 2.06
N HIS A 154 -3.04 8.23 1.07
CA HIS A 154 -2.87 8.58 -0.33
C HIS A 154 -4.25 8.74 -0.97
N ASN A 155 -4.67 9.97 -1.29
CA ASN A 155 -6.05 10.32 -1.65
C ASN A 155 -7.02 10.21 -0.46
N ALA A 156 -6.65 10.84 0.66
CA ALA A 156 -7.34 10.81 1.95
C ALA A 156 -8.87 10.95 1.88
N LYS A 157 -9.37 11.72 0.92
CA LYS A 157 -10.80 11.93 0.72
C LYS A 157 -11.57 10.61 0.51
N PHE A 158 -10.96 9.65 -0.17
CA PHE A 158 -11.57 8.35 -0.43
C PHE A 158 -11.64 7.53 0.86
N ASP A 159 -10.49 7.31 1.50
CA ASP A 159 -10.37 6.47 2.70
C ASP A 159 -11.16 7.04 3.87
N MET A 160 -10.93 8.31 4.18
CA MET A 160 -11.64 8.98 5.26
C MET A 160 -13.15 9.03 5.00
N GLY A 161 -13.58 9.16 3.75
CA GLY A 161 -14.99 9.15 3.38
C GLY A 161 -15.70 7.85 3.75
N PHE A 162 -15.06 6.70 3.57
CA PHE A 162 -15.55 5.40 3.99
C PHE A 162 -15.46 5.21 5.50
N LEU A 163 -14.28 5.46 6.07
CA LEU A 163 -14.00 5.23 7.48
C LEU A 163 -14.87 6.09 8.41
N MET A 164 -15.14 7.34 8.04
CA MET A 164 -16.07 8.21 8.76
C MET A 164 -17.53 7.79 8.59
N TYR A 165 -17.90 7.33 7.37
CA TYR A 165 -19.29 6.95 7.10
C TYR A 165 -19.68 5.62 7.76
N GLU A 166 -18.80 4.63 7.74
CA GLU A 166 -19.10 3.26 8.18
C GLU A 166 -18.80 3.06 9.67
N TYR A 167 -17.68 3.63 10.15
CA TYR A 167 -17.21 3.42 11.52
C TYR A 167 -17.27 4.68 12.41
N GLY A 168 -17.51 5.86 11.85
CA GLY A 168 -17.48 7.10 12.62
C GLY A 168 -16.07 7.55 13.04
N PHE A 169 -15.00 7.01 12.43
CA PHE A 169 -13.64 7.38 12.79
C PHE A 169 -13.35 8.85 12.50
N GLU A 170 -12.58 9.50 13.37
CA GLU A 170 -12.16 10.89 13.27
C GLU A 170 -10.64 10.97 13.08
N PHE A 171 -10.21 11.88 12.20
CA PHE A 171 -8.80 12.09 11.85
C PHE A 171 -8.43 13.56 12.03
N PRO A 172 -8.28 14.06 13.27
CA PRO A 172 -8.00 15.48 13.51
C PRO A 172 -6.62 15.93 13.02
N SER A 173 -5.69 14.98 12.86
CA SER A 173 -4.34 15.24 12.34
C SER A 173 -4.02 14.25 11.22
N PHE A 174 -3.90 14.76 9.98
CA PHE A 174 -3.54 13.90 8.84
C PHE A 174 -2.80 14.64 7.74
N ASP A 175 -2.06 13.85 6.94
CA ASP A 175 -1.48 14.27 5.67
C ASP A 175 -2.02 13.43 4.50
N ASP A 176 -2.13 14.05 3.33
CA ASP A 176 -2.45 13.38 2.06
C ASP A 176 -1.27 13.47 1.11
N THR A 177 -0.60 12.33 0.88
CA THR A 177 0.59 12.28 0.02
C THR A 177 0.29 12.61 -1.44
N MET A 178 -0.94 12.40 -1.91
CA MET A 178 -1.36 12.84 -3.24
C MET A 178 -1.41 14.37 -3.32
N LEU A 179 -1.96 15.06 -2.32
CA LEU A 179 -2.00 16.52 -2.28
C LEU A 179 -0.62 17.12 -2.06
N LEU A 180 0.20 16.54 -1.19
CA LEU A 180 1.59 16.97 -0.98
C LEU A 180 2.39 16.92 -2.28
N HIS A 181 2.19 15.90 -3.11
CA HIS A 181 2.85 15.79 -4.42
C HIS A 181 2.46 16.93 -5.37
N TYR A 182 1.23 17.45 -5.30
CA TYR A 182 0.82 18.59 -6.13
C TYR A 182 1.40 19.93 -5.65
N CYS A 183 1.93 19.99 -4.44
CA CYS A 183 2.54 21.20 -3.89
C CYS A 183 4.06 21.30 -4.17
N LEU A 184 4.68 20.26 -4.70
CA LEU A 184 6.11 20.17 -5.08
C LEU A 184 6.31 20.47 -6.56
#